data_2c07b97ce8dc26afee0b63d3f4bd428f
#
_entry.id   2c07b97ce8dc26afee0b63d3f4bd428f
#
_cell.length_a   1.000
_cell.length_b   1.000
_cell.length_c   1.000
_cell.angle_alpha   90.00
_cell.angle_beta   90.00
_cell.angle_gamma   90.00
#
_symmetry.space_group_name_H-M   'P 1'
#
loop_
_entity.id
_entity.type
_entity.pdbx_description
1 polymer ?
#
loop_
_entity_poly.entity_id
_entity_poly.type
_entity_poly.pdbx_seq_one_letter_code
_entity_poly.pdbx_strand_id
1 'polypeptide(L)'
;NVHALKRHREQLAAQVKARTAELQELVIEHRQARAEAEKASQAKSAFLAAMSHEIRTPLYGILGTAQLLADNPALNAQRDDLRAITDSGESLLTILNDILDYSAIEAGGKNVSVSDEPFEPRPLLESTLQLMSGRVKGRPIRLATAIADDMPCALMGDPRRIRQVITNLLSNALRFTDEGYIILRSRTEGEQWLVEVEDSGCGIDPAKLAEIFQPFVQVSGKRGGTGLGLTISSRLAQAMGGELSATSTPEVGSCFCLRLPLRVSPAPV
;
A
#
# COMPACT_ATOMS: atom_id res chain seq x y z
N ASN A 1 -52.61 43.82 4.96
CA ASN A 1 -51.65 42.76 5.39
C ASN A 1 -51.79 41.42 4.61
N VAL A 2 -52.98 40.97 4.24
CA VAL A 2 -53.18 39.70 3.51
C VAL A 2 -52.56 39.71 2.08
N HIS A 3 -52.70 40.85 1.38
CA HIS A 3 -52.13 41.01 0.03
C HIS A 3 -50.58 41.05 0.00
N ALA A 4 -49.96 41.57 1.07
CA ALA A 4 -48.52 41.58 1.20
C ALA A 4 -47.95 40.17 1.43
N LEU A 5 -48.64 39.40 2.27
CA LEU A 5 -48.28 38.02 2.59
C LEU A 5 -48.42 37.10 1.35
N LYS A 6 -49.49 37.30 0.58
CA LYS A 6 -49.72 36.55 -0.66
C LYS A 6 -48.59 36.82 -1.71
N ARG A 7 -48.24 38.09 -1.94
CA ARG A 7 -47.12 38.46 -2.82
C ARG A 7 -45.78 37.91 -2.39
N HIS A 8 -45.49 37.95 -1.07
CA HIS A 8 -44.23 37.39 -0.56
C HIS A 8 -44.17 35.87 -0.73
N ARG A 9 -45.28 35.17 -0.54
CA ARG A 9 -45.38 33.71 -0.76
C ARG A 9 -45.16 33.33 -2.24
N GLU A 10 -45.73 34.12 -3.15
CA GLU A 10 -45.55 33.93 -4.61
C GLU A 10 -44.10 34.17 -5.03
N GLN A 11 -43.42 35.19 -4.48
CA GLN A 11 -41.99 35.43 -4.72
C GLN A 11 -41.10 34.31 -4.19
N LEU A 12 -41.36 33.83 -2.97
CA LEU A 12 -40.64 32.69 -2.40
C LEU A 12 -40.82 31.42 -3.25
N ALA A 13 -42.06 31.13 -3.67
CA ALA A 13 -42.32 29.98 -4.53
C ALA A 13 -41.59 30.05 -5.89
N ALA A 14 -41.53 31.27 -6.50
CA ALA A 14 -40.77 31.50 -7.73
C ALA A 14 -39.26 31.32 -7.51
N GLN A 15 -38.71 31.86 -6.40
CA GLN A 15 -37.30 31.64 -6.04
C GLN A 15 -36.95 30.19 -5.80
N VAL A 16 -37.80 29.47 -5.02
CA VAL A 16 -37.60 28.05 -4.78
C VAL A 16 -37.60 27.27 -6.09
N LYS A 17 -38.56 27.53 -6.97
CA LYS A 17 -38.65 26.87 -8.29
C LYS A 17 -37.42 27.14 -9.15
N ALA A 18 -36.93 28.39 -9.20
CA ALA A 18 -35.74 28.75 -9.95
C ALA A 18 -34.47 28.06 -9.40
N ARG A 19 -34.31 28.06 -8.06
CA ARG A 19 -33.18 27.38 -7.41
C ARG A 19 -33.23 25.87 -7.56
N THR A 20 -34.42 25.28 -7.55
CA THR A 20 -34.57 23.83 -7.79
C THR A 20 -34.18 23.44 -9.20
N ALA A 21 -34.56 24.26 -10.21
CA ALA A 21 -34.16 24.05 -11.60
C ALA A 21 -32.65 24.17 -11.77
N GLU A 22 -32.03 25.22 -11.21
CA GLU A 22 -30.57 25.42 -11.23
C GLU A 22 -29.81 24.23 -10.59
N LEU A 23 -30.29 23.78 -9.41
CA LEU A 23 -29.71 22.62 -8.74
C LEU A 23 -29.86 21.32 -9.55
N GLN A 24 -30.99 21.13 -10.24
CA GLN A 24 -31.18 19.96 -11.10
C GLN A 24 -30.21 19.97 -12.27
N GLU A 25 -30.00 21.11 -12.90
CA GLU A 25 -29.04 21.27 -14.00
C GLU A 25 -27.62 20.97 -13.54
N LEU A 26 -27.18 21.55 -12.41
CA LEU A 26 -25.88 21.28 -11.79
C LEU A 26 -25.69 19.79 -11.43
N VAL A 27 -26.72 19.13 -10.93
CA VAL A 27 -26.67 17.70 -10.63
C VAL A 27 -26.49 16.85 -11.89
N ILE A 28 -27.15 17.23 -12.99
CA ILE A 28 -26.99 16.52 -14.27
C ILE A 28 -25.58 16.71 -14.80
N GLU A 29 -25.10 17.95 -14.84
CA GLU A 29 -23.74 18.27 -15.30
C GLU A 29 -22.69 17.53 -14.47
N HIS A 30 -22.80 17.57 -13.13
CA HIS A 30 -21.89 16.88 -12.24
C HIS A 30 -21.90 15.34 -12.45
N ARG A 31 -23.08 14.77 -12.70
CA ARG A 31 -23.19 13.33 -13.01
C ARG A 31 -22.53 12.98 -14.33
N GLN A 32 -22.69 13.81 -15.35
CA GLN A 32 -22.04 13.60 -16.66
C GLN A 32 -20.52 13.69 -16.54
N ALA A 33 -20.00 14.75 -15.92
CA ALA A 33 -18.57 14.94 -15.70
C ALA A 33 -17.97 13.78 -14.89
N ARG A 34 -18.68 13.31 -13.86
CA ARG A 34 -18.26 12.15 -13.08
C ARG A 34 -18.23 10.88 -13.90
N ALA A 35 -19.24 10.60 -14.72
CA ALA A 35 -19.29 9.43 -15.58
C ALA A 35 -18.17 9.41 -16.62
N GLU A 36 -17.82 10.59 -17.18
CA GLU A 36 -16.68 10.74 -18.10
C GLU A 36 -15.35 10.50 -17.40
N ALA A 37 -15.16 11.05 -16.20
CA ALA A 37 -13.97 10.82 -15.39
C ALA A 37 -13.80 9.35 -14.99
N GLU A 38 -14.89 8.67 -14.62
CA GLU A 38 -14.88 7.24 -14.30
C GLU A 38 -14.52 6.39 -15.53
N LYS A 39 -15.05 6.70 -16.72
CA LYS A 39 -14.69 6.02 -17.98
C LYS A 39 -13.22 6.22 -18.34
N ALA A 40 -12.71 7.44 -18.23
CA ALA A 40 -11.30 7.75 -18.48
C ALA A 40 -10.37 6.99 -17.51
N SER A 41 -10.74 6.94 -16.23
CA SER A 41 -10.00 6.20 -15.20
C SER A 41 -9.98 4.69 -15.47
N GLN A 42 -11.12 4.10 -15.85
CA GLN A 42 -11.21 2.68 -16.23
C GLN A 42 -10.37 2.36 -17.47
N ALA A 43 -10.41 3.21 -18.50
CA ALA A 43 -9.60 3.02 -19.70
C ALA A 43 -8.10 3.09 -19.40
N LYS A 44 -7.68 4.04 -18.54
CA LYS A 44 -6.30 4.16 -18.06
C LYS A 44 -5.85 2.90 -17.32
N SER A 45 -6.69 2.36 -16.44
CA SER A 45 -6.39 1.15 -15.68
C SER A 45 -6.29 -0.09 -16.57
N ALA A 46 -7.20 -0.25 -17.54
CA ALA A 46 -7.16 -1.35 -18.49
C ALA A 46 -5.91 -1.30 -19.38
N PHE A 47 -5.52 -0.09 -19.84
CA PHE A 47 -4.30 0.13 -20.60
C PHE A 47 -3.04 -0.24 -19.79
N LEU A 48 -2.96 0.23 -18.54
CA LEU A 48 -1.82 -0.08 -17.66
C LEU A 48 -1.74 -1.58 -17.34
N ALA A 49 -2.87 -2.26 -17.15
CA ALA A 49 -2.91 -3.70 -16.95
C ALA A 49 -2.37 -4.47 -18.16
N ALA A 50 -2.80 -4.09 -19.37
CA ALA A 50 -2.30 -4.69 -20.61
C ALA A 50 -0.81 -4.46 -20.79
N MET A 51 -0.35 -3.21 -20.64
CA MET A 51 1.07 -2.85 -20.76
C MET A 51 1.95 -3.56 -19.75
N SER A 52 1.46 -3.75 -18.53
CA SER A 52 2.19 -4.50 -17.52
C SER A 52 2.43 -5.95 -17.93
N HIS A 53 1.42 -6.61 -18.47
CA HIS A 53 1.57 -7.98 -18.95
C HIS A 53 2.60 -8.06 -20.09
N GLU A 54 2.56 -7.10 -21.02
CA GLU A 54 3.47 -7.01 -22.16
C GLU A 54 4.92 -6.71 -21.75
N ILE A 55 5.13 -5.93 -20.68
CA ILE A 55 6.47 -5.63 -20.14
C ILE A 55 6.98 -6.78 -19.26
N ARG A 56 6.12 -7.41 -18.48
CA ARG A 56 6.48 -8.48 -17.54
C ARG A 56 7.07 -9.70 -18.25
N THR A 57 6.49 -10.09 -19.38
CA THR A 57 6.92 -11.27 -20.15
C THR A 57 8.36 -11.21 -20.62
N PRO A 58 8.84 -10.18 -21.37
CA PRO A 58 10.24 -10.07 -21.76
C PRO A 58 11.16 -9.85 -20.57
N LEU A 59 10.69 -9.17 -19.51
CA LEU A 59 11.49 -8.93 -18.32
C LEU A 59 11.77 -10.22 -17.56
N TYR A 60 10.82 -11.12 -17.42
CA TYR A 60 11.06 -12.45 -16.86
C TYR A 60 12.04 -13.27 -17.71
N GLY A 61 12.01 -13.12 -19.04
CA GLY A 61 12.99 -13.73 -19.93
C GLY A 61 14.41 -13.22 -19.65
N ILE A 62 14.59 -11.91 -19.51
CA ILE A 62 15.88 -11.29 -19.20
C ILE A 62 16.38 -11.75 -17.83
N LEU A 63 15.52 -11.70 -16.80
CA LEU A 63 15.86 -12.11 -15.43
C LEU A 63 16.24 -13.59 -15.36
N GLY A 64 15.43 -14.48 -15.97
CA GLY A 64 15.72 -15.91 -16.00
C GLY A 64 17.03 -16.23 -16.69
N THR A 65 17.34 -15.53 -17.78
CA THR A 65 18.62 -15.69 -18.49
C THR A 65 19.78 -15.19 -17.63
N ALA A 66 19.67 -14.02 -17.02
CA ALA A 66 20.69 -13.46 -16.14
C ALA A 66 20.98 -14.39 -14.95
N GLN A 67 19.94 -14.97 -14.36
CA GLN A 67 20.05 -15.90 -13.24
C GLN A 67 20.76 -17.22 -13.66
N LEU A 68 20.37 -17.80 -14.79
CA LEU A 68 21.03 -18.99 -15.35
C LEU A 68 22.53 -18.74 -15.63
N LEU A 69 22.86 -17.55 -16.12
CA LEU A 69 24.26 -17.17 -16.35
C LEU A 69 25.03 -16.93 -15.05
N ALA A 70 24.39 -16.36 -14.03
CA ALA A 70 24.98 -16.12 -12.72
C ALA A 70 25.32 -17.43 -11.98
N ASP A 71 24.57 -18.49 -12.24
CA ASP A 71 24.80 -19.83 -11.66
C ASP A 71 25.89 -20.64 -12.41
N ASN A 72 26.36 -20.13 -13.57
CA ASN A 72 27.40 -20.79 -14.35
C ASN A 72 28.79 -20.52 -13.72
N PRO A 73 29.51 -21.56 -13.25
CA PRO A 73 30.83 -21.38 -12.64
C PRO A 73 31.89 -20.74 -13.58
N ALA A 74 31.72 -20.88 -14.90
CA ALA A 74 32.63 -20.29 -15.90
C ALA A 74 32.52 -18.76 -15.97
N LEU A 75 31.47 -18.17 -15.44
CA LEU A 75 31.15 -16.72 -15.46
C LEU A 75 31.34 -16.04 -14.12
N ASN A 76 32.17 -16.60 -13.22
CA ASN A 76 32.39 -16.03 -11.89
C ASN A 76 32.86 -14.55 -11.92
N ALA A 77 33.63 -14.16 -12.95
CA ALA A 77 34.09 -12.76 -13.11
C ALA A 77 32.96 -11.78 -13.45
N GLN A 78 31.86 -12.24 -14.07
CA GLN A 78 30.70 -11.44 -14.46
C GLN A 78 29.52 -11.56 -13.47
N ARG A 79 29.73 -12.27 -12.39
CA ARG A 79 28.63 -12.55 -11.41
C ARG A 79 28.03 -11.29 -10.80
N ASP A 80 28.82 -10.27 -10.57
CA ASP A 80 28.35 -9.00 -10.00
C ASP A 80 27.54 -8.20 -11.02
N ASP A 81 27.93 -8.21 -12.31
CA ASP A 81 27.16 -7.58 -13.40
C ASP A 81 25.81 -8.30 -13.60
N LEU A 82 25.81 -9.63 -13.55
CA LEU A 82 24.58 -10.43 -13.67
C LEU A 82 23.63 -10.20 -12.48
N ARG A 83 24.16 -10.08 -11.27
CA ARG A 83 23.36 -9.68 -10.09
C ARG A 83 22.78 -8.28 -10.26
N ALA A 84 23.57 -7.32 -10.74
CA ALA A 84 23.07 -5.96 -10.99
C ALA A 84 21.92 -5.92 -11.99
N ILE A 85 21.97 -6.78 -13.04
CA ILE A 85 20.89 -6.94 -14.01
C ILE A 85 19.63 -7.53 -13.31
N THR A 86 19.82 -8.58 -12.52
CA THR A 86 18.71 -9.22 -11.78
C THR A 86 18.06 -8.24 -10.82
N ASP A 87 18.83 -7.54 -10.00
CA ASP A 87 18.34 -6.56 -9.02
C ASP A 87 17.59 -5.40 -9.70
N SER A 88 18.10 -4.93 -10.85
CA SER A 88 17.46 -3.87 -11.64
C SER A 88 16.12 -4.34 -12.22
N GLY A 89 16.07 -5.57 -12.73
CA GLY A 89 14.86 -6.15 -13.28
C GLY A 89 13.79 -6.41 -12.20
N GLU A 90 14.17 -6.92 -11.04
CA GLU A 90 13.25 -7.08 -9.88
C GLU A 90 12.71 -5.73 -9.39
N SER A 91 13.56 -4.71 -9.39
CA SER A 91 13.15 -3.35 -9.05
C SER A 91 12.12 -2.82 -10.05
N LEU A 92 12.32 -3.05 -11.34
CA LEU A 92 11.38 -2.63 -12.39
C LEU A 92 10.03 -3.37 -12.28
N LEU A 93 10.04 -4.68 -11.98
CA LEU A 93 8.81 -5.45 -11.72
C LEU A 93 8.05 -4.90 -10.52
N THR A 94 8.77 -4.53 -9.47
CA THR A 94 8.15 -3.90 -8.28
C THR A 94 7.47 -2.59 -8.64
N ILE A 95 8.17 -1.71 -9.38
CA ILE A 95 7.62 -0.43 -9.85
C ILE A 95 6.37 -0.65 -10.71
N LEU A 96 6.42 -1.59 -11.62
CA LEU A 96 5.31 -1.92 -12.51
C LEU A 96 4.09 -2.42 -11.74
N ASN A 97 4.29 -3.31 -10.78
CA ASN A 97 3.22 -3.81 -9.91
C ASN A 97 2.62 -2.70 -9.04
N ASP A 98 3.46 -1.81 -8.49
CA ASP A 98 3.02 -0.63 -7.72
C ASP A 98 2.10 0.28 -8.56
N ILE A 99 2.50 0.57 -9.81
CA ILE A 99 1.70 1.40 -10.73
C ILE A 99 0.35 0.73 -11.02
N LEU A 100 0.33 -0.59 -11.21
CA LEU A 100 -0.90 -1.34 -11.45
C LEU A 100 -1.83 -1.34 -10.24
N ASP A 101 -1.29 -1.66 -9.06
CA ASP A 101 -2.06 -1.65 -7.82
C ASP A 101 -2.63 -0.25 -7.56
N TYR A 102 -1.82 0.81 -7.73
CA TYR A 102 -2.27 2.19 -7.60
C TYR A 102 -3.39 2.52 -8.60
N SER A 103 -3.22 2.14 -9.87
CA SER A 103 -4.22 2.41 -10.91
C SER A 103 -5.53 1.65 -10.69
N ALA A 104 -5.47 0.40 -10.23
CA ALA A 104 -6.64 -0.39 -9.88
C ALA A 104 -7.41 0.23 -8.69
N ILE A 105 -6.67 0.77 -7.73
CA ILE A 105 -7.23 1.48 -6.57
C ILE A 105 -7.88 2.80 -6.99
N GLU A 106 -7.26 3.58 -7.89
CA GLU A 106 -7.75 4.88 -8.37
C GLU A 106 -9.02 4.74 -9.22
N ALA A 107 -9.13 3.68 -10.02
CA ALA A 107 -10.25 3.46 -10.95
C ALA A 107 -11.60 3.17 -10.28
N GLY A 108 -11.69 3.16 -8.99
CA GLY A 108 -12.97 3.06 -8.29
C GLY A 108 -12.93 2.25 -7.02
N GLY A 109 -12.05 2.54 -6.11
CA GLY A 109 -12.02 2.20 -4.66
C GLY A 109 -12.78 0.99 -4.08
N LYS A 110 -13.76 0.47 -4.81
CA LYS A 110 -14.56 -0.72 -4.48
C LYS A 110 -14.05 -2.02 -5.13
N ASN A 111 -13.04 -1.95 -5.99
CA ASN A 111 -12.55 -3.10 -6.77
C ASN A 111 -11.19 -3.64 -6.35
N VAL A 112 -10.64 -3.21 -5.21
CA VAL A 112 -9.60 -4.01 -4.58
C VAL A 112 -10.34 -5.21 -3.98
N SER A 113 -10.41 -6.30 -4.74
CA SER A 113 -10.98 -7.55 -4.20
C SER A 113 -10.11 -7.99 -3.02
N VAL A 114 -10.67 -7.86 -1.84
CA VAL A 114 -10.10 -8.40 -0.61
C VAL A 114 -10.71 -9.77 -0.42
N SER A 115 -9.88 -10.80 -0.33
CA SER A 115 -10.34 -12.14 0.05
C SER A 115 -10.66 -12.17 1.54
N ASP A 116 -11.55 -13.07 1.93
CA ASP A 116 -11.90 -13.29 3.31
C ASP A 116 -11.73 -14.79 3.60
N GLU A 117 -10.50 -15.18 3.93
CA GLU A 117 -10.11 -16.56 4.16
C GLU A 117 -9.44 -16.73 5.51
N PRO A 118 -9.54 -17.93 6.13
CA PRO A 118 -8.84 -18.20 7.38
C PRO A 118 -7.34 -18.28 7.13
N PHE A 119 -6.54 -17.72 8.06
CA PHE A 119 -5.09 -17.78 8.01
C PHE A 119 -4.48 -17.74 9.41
N GLU A 120 -3.26 -18.26 9.54
CA GLU A 120 -2.48 -18.22 10.78
C GLU A 120 -1.60 -16.96 10.81
N PRO A 121 -1.84 -16.02 11.74
CA PRO A 121 -1.11 -14.76 11.76
C PRO A 121 0.39 -14.94 12.11
N ARG A 122 0.73 -15.83 13.04
CA ARG A 122 2.13 -16.05 13.46
C ARG A 122 3.00 -16.59 12.31
N PRO A 123 2.66 -17.70 11.62
CA PRO A 123 3.42 -18.16 10.45
C PRO A 123 3.49 -17.14 9.31
N LEU A 124 2.42 -16.37 9.09
CA LEU A 124 2.41 -15.29 8.09
C LEU A 124 3.48 -14.24 8.39
N LEU A 125 3.55 -13.77 9.63
CA LEU A 125 4.49 -12.73 10.07
C LEU A 125 5.94 -13.23 10.05
N GLU A 126 6.18 -14.41 10.64
CA GLU A 126 7.51 -15.01 10.72
C GLU A 126 8.08 -15.31 9.33
N SER A 127 7.29 -15.93 8.44
CA SER A 127 7.72 -16.19 7.06
C SER A 127 7.97 -14.89 6.29
N THR A 128 7.19 -13.82 6.52
CA THR A 128 7.40 -12.54 5.86
C THR A 128 8.71 -11.89 6.32
N LEU A 129 9.03 -11.92 7.62
CA LEU A 129 10.31 -11.43 8.12
C LEU A 129 11.49 -12.25 7.61
N GLN A 130 11.33 -13.58 7.54
CA GLN A 130 12.37 -14.49 7.06
C GLN A 130 12.77 -14.19 5.62
N LEU A 131 11.83 -13.80 4.74
CA LEU A 131 12.14 -13.37 3.37
C LEU A 131 13.08 -12.16 3.33
N MET A 132 13.09 -11.33 4.39
CA MET A 132 13.98 -10.16 4.49
C MET A 132 15.38 -10.52 5.00
N SER A 133 15.59 -11.70 5.60
CA SER A 133 16.86 -12.10 6.20
C SER A 133 18.04 -12.12 5.23
N GLY A 134 17.78 -12.49 3.97
CA GLY A 134 18.78 -12.44 2.91
C GLY A 134 19.30 -11.03 2.59
N ARG A 135 18.45 -10.01 2.77
CA ARG A 135 18.77 -8.60 2.46
C ARG A 135 19.58 -7.90 3.55
N VAL A 136 19.64 -8.45 4.76
CA VAL A 136 20.45 -7.93 5.87
C VAL A 136 21.80 -8.65 6.00
N LYS A 137 22.04 -9.70 5.21
CA LYS A 137 23.30 -10.46 5.29
C LYS A 137 24.50 -9.54 4.98
N GLY A 138 25.41 -9.43 5.95
CA GLY A 138 26.56 -8.53 5.87
C GLY A 138 26.30 -7.08 6.27
N ARG A 139 25.07 -6.74 6.69
CA ARG A 139 24.75 -5.42 7.25
C ARG A 139 24.63 -5.50 8.78
N PRO A 140 25.00 -4.46 9.53
CA PRO A 140 24.89 -4.42 11.00
C PRO A 140 23.45 -4.13 11.45
N ILE A 141 22.49 -4.91 10.93
CA ILE A 141 21.05 -4.79 11.23
C ILE A 141 20.56 -6.08 11.86
N ARG A 142 19.89 -5.97 13.00
CA ARG A 142 19.23 -7.08 13.69
C ARG A 142 17.76 -7.10 13.30
N LEU A 143 17.28 -8.22 12.77
CA LEU A 143 15.85 -8.50 12.57
C LEU A 143 15.29 -9.30 13.74
N ALA A 144 14.11 -8.93 14.24
CA ALA A 144 13.42 -9.64 15.29
C ALA A 144 11.89 -9.62 15.10
N THR A 145 11.22 -10.65 15.66
CA THR A 145 9.77 -10.67 15.86
C THR A 145 9.43 -10.54 17.34
N ALA A 146 8.33 -9.86 17.64
CA ALA A 146 7.77 -9.76 18.99
C ALA A 146 6.24 -9.97 18.88
N ILE A 147 5.82 -11.21 18.80
CA ILE A 147 4.40 -11.58 18.64
C ILE A 147 3.86 -11.95 20.03
N ALA A 148 2.79 -11.28 20.45
CA ALA A 148 2.15 -11.53 21.73
C ALA A 148 1.70 -13.00 21.87
N ASP A 149 1.84 -13.56 23.07
CA ASP A 149 1.54 -14.97 23.33
C ASP A 149 0.04 -15.28 23.26
N ASP A 150 -0.79 -14.27 23.52
CA ASP A 150 -2.26 -14.33 23.49
C ASP A 150 -2.86 -14.10 22.09
N MET A 151 -2.02 -14.03 21.05
CA MET A 151 -2.50 -13.92 19.67
C MET A 151 -3.36 -15.13 19.28
N PRO A 152 -4.56 -14.92 18.69
CA PRO A 152 -5.37 -16.00 18.15
C PRO A 152 -4.59 -16.86 17.13
N CYS A 153 -4.80 -18.18 17.18
CA CYS A 153 -4.15 -19.10 16.25
C CYS A 153 -4.57 -18.86 14.80
N ALA A 154 -5.84 -18.49 14.56
CA ALA A 154 -6.37 -18.25 13.23
C ALA A 154 -7.24 -16.97 13.18
N LEU A 155 -7.07 -16.18 12.14
CA LEU A 155 -7.85 -14.99 11.84
C LEU A 155 -8.53 -15.12 10.47
N MET A 156 -9.55 -14.31 10.22
CA MET A 156 -10.21 -14.13 8.92
C MET A 156 -9.72 -12.85 8.25
N GLY A 157 -9.36 -12.93 6.97
CA GLY A 157 -8.91 -11.77 6.20
C GLY A 157 -8.23 -12.15 4.89
N ASP A 158 -7.45 -11.24 4.33
CA ASP A 158 -6.65 -11.47 3.12
C ASP A 158 -5.14 -11.57 3.44
N PRO A 159 -4.60 -12.79 3.63
CA PRO A 159 -3.19 -12.98 4.00
C PRO A 159 -2.22 -12.47 2.93
N ARG A 160 -2.63 -12.43 1.65
CA ARG A 160 -1.79 -11.93 0.55
C ARG A 160 -1.64 -10.42 0.64
N ARG A 161 -2.74 -9.70 0.85
CA ARG A 161 -2.72 -8.24 1.00
C ARG A 161 -2.04 -7.80 2.28
N ILE A 162 -2.27 -8.52 3.39
CA ILE A 162 -1.57 -8.30 4.66
C ILE A 162 -0.06 -8.48 4.47
N ARG A 163 0.38 -9.59 3.85
CA ARG A 163 1.79 -9.83 3.52
C ARG A 163 2.36 -8.72 2.64
N GLN A 164 1.62 -8.24 1.65
CA GLN A 164 2.02 -7.15 0.77
C GLN A 164 2.32 -5.87 1.55
N VAL A 165 1.40 -5.47 2.46
CA VAL A 165 1.60 -4.30 3.32
C VAL A 165 2.84 -4.47 4.19
N ILE A 166 2.96 -5.59 4.91
CA ILE A 166 4.09 -5.85 5.81
C ILE A 166 5.42 -5.88 5.06
N THR A 167 5.47 -6.51 3.88
CA THR A 167 6.66 -6.56 3.02
C THR A 167 7.10 -5.16 2.60
N ASN A 168 6.15 -4.29 2.23
CA ASN A 168 6.46 -2.91 1.89
C ASN A 168 7.02 -2.14 3.11
N LEU A 169 6.42 -2.28 4.29
CA LEU A 169 6.89 -1.64 5.51
C LEU A 169 8.30 -2.12 5.89
N LEU A 170 8.55 -3.43 5.87
CA LEU A 170 9.87 -4.01 6.13
C LEU A 170 10.92 -3.58 5.10
N SER A 171 10.54 -3.51 3.81
CA SER A 171 11.42 -3.00 2.74
C SER A 171 11.81 -1.54 2.97
N ASN A 172 10.86 -0.70 3.42
CA ASN A 172 11.13 0.68 3.78
C ASN A 172 12.06 0.77 5.01
N ALA A 173 11.78 0.01 6.06
CA ALA A 173 12.64 -0.08 7.25
C ALA A 173 14.09 -0.45 6.87
N LEU A 174 14.29 -1.48 6.03
CA LEU A 174 15.60 -1.89 5.54
C LEU A 174 16.31 -0.83 4.68
N ARG A 175 15.56 -0.03 3.95
CA ARG A 175 16.09 1.05 3.10
C ARG A 175 16.62 2.21 3.92
N PHE A 176 15.95 2.54 5.03
CA PHE A 176 16.23 3.72 5.83
C PHE A 176 17.01 3.45 7.11
N THR A 177 17.30 2.17 7.41
CA THR A 177 18.16 1.75 8.53
C THR A 177 19.49 1.30 7.96
N ASP A 178 20.58 1.96 8.33
CA ASP A 178 21.93 1.56 7.94
C ASP A 178 22.52 0.56 8.93
N GLU A 179 22.26 0.77 10.25
CA GLU A 179 22.67 -0.07 11.36
C GLU A 179 21.61 -0.07 12.47
N GLY A 180 21.64 -1.05 13.36
CA GLY A 180 20.73 -1.15 14.51
C GLY A 180 19.72 -2.29 14.39
N TYR A 181 18.41 -1.99 14.42
CA TYR A 181 17.41 -3.02 14.46
C TYR A 181 16.14 -2.71 13.64
N ILE A 182 15.43 -3.78 13.26
CA ILE A 182 14.07 -3.74 12.73
C ILE A 182 13.28 -4.82 13.45
N ILE A 183 12.14 -4.45 14.05
CA ILE A 183 11.30 -5.35 14.82
C ILE A 183 9.90 -5.38 14.21
N LEU A 184 9.42 -6.59 13.93
CA LEU A 184 8.02 -6.84 13.55
C LEU A 184 7.25 -7.25 14.79
N ARG A 185 6.37 -6.38 15.30
CA ARG A 185 5.53 -6.62 16.46
C ARG A 185 4.12 -7.01 16.05
N SER A 186 3.46 -7.84 16.85
CA SER A 186 2.04 -8.14 16.66
C SER A 186 1.36 -8.33 18.00
N ARG A 187 0.22 -7.66 18.18
CA ARG A 187 -0.62 -7.74 19.38
C ARG A 187 -2.07 -7.48 19.06
N THR A 188 -2.93 -7.82 19.99
CA THR A 188 -4.34 -7.45 19.95
C THR A 188 -4.63 -6.31 20.91
N GLU A 189 -5.57 -5.43 20.55
CA GLU A 189 -6.03 -4.33 21.40
C GLU A 189 -7.54 -4.16 21.21
N GLY A 190 -8.34 -4.64 22.17
CA GLY A 190 -9.77 -4.72 22.03
C GLY A 190 -10.20 -5.56 20.84
N GLU A 191 -10.98 -4.99 19.93
CA GLU A 191 -11.44 -5.64 18.70
C GLU A 191 -10.51 -5.39 17.50
N GLN A 192 -9.25 -5.08 17.77
CA GLN A 192 -8.29 -4.77 16.71
C GLN A 192 -7.05 -5.65 16.80
N TRP A 193 -6.54 -6.02 15.64
CA TRP A 193 -5.24 -6.64 15.46
C TRP A 193 -4.26 -5.59 14.97
N LEU A 194 -3.14 -5.42 15.68
CA LEU A 194 -2.08 -4.48 15.38
C LEU A 194 -0.84 -5.23 14.91
N VAL A 195 -0.31 -4.78 13.78
CA VAL A 195 1.00 -5.22 13.26
C VAL A 195 1.87 -3.99 13.09
N GLU A 196 2.98 -3.94 13.83
CA GLU A 196 3.89 -2.81 13.87
C GLU A 196 5.25 -3.19 13.29
N VAL A 197 5.79 -2.34 12.44
CA VAL A 197 7.18 -2.41 11.95
C VAL A 197 7.93 -1.23 12.52
N GLU A 198 8.81 -1.52 13.47
CA GLU A 198 9.67 -0.54 14.15
C GLU A 198 11.08 -0.64 13.59
N ASP A 199 11.68 0.49 13.25
CA ASP A 199 13.05 0.61 12.78
C ASP A 199 13.83 1.65 13.59
N SER A 200 15.15 1.46 13.70
CA SER A 200 16.09 2.40 14.30
C SER A 200 16.81 3.25 13.25
N GLY A 201 16.14 3.54 12.14
CA GLY A 201 16.71 4.29 11.03
C GLY A 201 16.76 5.80 11.25
N CYS A 202 16.94 6.54 10.15
CA CYS A 202 17.10 8.00 10.22
C CYS A 202 15.84 8.76 10.68
N GLY A 203 14.69 8.08 10.80
CA GLY A 203 13.44 8.72 11.16
C GLY A 203 12.89 9.65 10.07
N ILE A 204 11.76 10.30 10.38
CA ILE A 204 11.02 11.17 9.47
C ILE A 204 10.73 12.48 10.17
N ASP A 205 10.94 13.60 9.48
CA ASP A 205 10.58 14.93 9.95
C ASP A 205 9.06 15.00 10.22
N PRO A 206 8.63 15.47 11.41
CA PRO A 206 7.20 15.62 11.73
C PRO A 206 6.39 16.42 10.70
N ALA A 207 7.01 17.43 10.07
CA ALA A 207 6.37 18.22 9.03
C ALA A 207 6.03 17.39 7.78
N LYS A 208 6.75 16.31 7.52
CA LYS A 208 6.56 15.42 6.37
C LYS A 208 5.74 14.18 6.69
N LEU A 209 5.54 13.87 7.98
CA LEU A 209 4.89 12.63 8.40
C LEU A 209 3.45 12.49 7.87
N ALA A 210 2.72 13.59 7.72
CA ALA A 210 1.38 13.58 7.13
C ALA A 210 1.39 13.37 5.59
N GLU A 211 2.52 13.67 4.93
CA GLU A 211 2.62 13.64 3.47
C GLU A 211 3.12 12.28 2.95
N ILE A 212 3.79 11.45 3.78
CA ILE A 212 4.39 10.18 3.33
C ILE A 212 3.40 9.17 2.76
N PHE A 213 2.11 9.31 3.05
CA PHE A 213 1.03 8.48 2.52
C PHE A 213 0.45 9.02 1.21
N GLN A 214 0.86 10.21 0.77
CA GLN A 214 0.45 10.77 -0.52
C GLN A 214 1.24 10.10 -1.66
N PRO A 215 0.64 9.93 -2.85
CA PRO A 215 1.29 9.30 -3.98
C PRO A 215 2.50 10.12 -4.45
N PHE A 216 3.57 9.43 -4.84
CA PHE A 216 4.82 9.98 -5.38
C PHE A 216 5.64 10.85 -4.41
N VAL A 217 5.26 10.93 -3.13
CA VAL A 217 6.03 11.65 -2.11
C VAL A 217 7.23 10.83 -1.67
N GLN A 218 8.40 11.46 -1.65
CA GLN A 218 9.67 10.90 -1.17
C GLN A 218 10.33 11.88 -0.19
N VAL A 219 10.59 11.44 1.03
CA VAL A 219 11.16 12.29 2.09
C VAL A 219 12.65 12.53 1.91
N SER A 220 13.37 11.58 1.29
CA SER A 220 14.80 11.70 1.01
C SER A 220 15.07 11.23 -0.43
N GLY A 221 15.43 12.16 -1.31
CA GLY A 221 15.67 11.92 -2.74
C GLY A 221 16.88 11.05 -3.08
N LYS A 222 17.63 10.56 -2.09
CA LYS A 222 18.89 9.81 -2.33
C LYS A 222 18.76 8.29 -2.29
N ARG A 223 17.61 7.71 -1.83
CA ARG A 223 17.51 6.25 -1.61
C ARG A 223 16.55 5.51 -2.54
N GLY A 224 16.05 6.18 -3.58
CA GLY A 224 15.18 5.56 -4.60
C GLY A 224 13.81 5.13 -4.06
N GLY A 225 12.95 4.70 -4.97
CA GLY A 225 11.60 4.21 -4.68
C GLY A 225 10.57 4.90 -5.56
N THR A 226 9.36 4.34 -5.64
CA THR A 226 8.27 4.90 -6.45
C THR A 226 7.53 6.04 -5.75
N GLY A 227 7.59 6.08 -4.41
CA GLY A 227 6.70 6.91 -3.59
C GLY A 227 5.24 6.42 -3.58
N LEU A 228 4.98 5.22 -4.09
CA LEU A 228 3.64 4.62 -4.14
C LEU A 228 3.40 3.59 -3.04
N GLY A 229 4.44 2.97 -2.52
CA GLY A 229 4.33 1.83 -1.59
C GLY A 229 3.47 2.14 -0.35
N LEU A 230 3.73 3.25 0.35
CA LEU A 230 2.93 3.65 1.51
C LEU A 230 1.50 4.04 1.15
N THR A 231 1.29 4.69 0.02
CA THR A 231 -0.05 5.02 -0.51
C THR A 231 -0.85 3.75 -0.77
N ILE A 232 -0.25 2.77 -1.45
CA ILE A 232 -0.87 1.46 -1.73
C ILE A 232 -1.17 0.73 -0.42
N SER A 233 -0.20 0.68 0.51
CA SER A 233 -0.37 0.04 1.81
C SER A 233 -1.51 0.65 2.62
N SER A 234 -1.63 1.98 2.64
CA SER A 234 -2.72 2.69 3.31
C SER A 234 -4.08 2.37 2.69
N ARG A 235 -4.16 2.33 1.36
CA ARG A 235 -5.39 1.97 0.64
C ARG A 235 -5.79 0.50 0.84
N LEU A 236 -4.82 -0.41 0.87
CA LEU A 236 -5.06 -1.82 1.18
C LEU A 236 -5.58 -1.99 2.61
N ALA A 237 -4.98 -1.29 3.59
CA ALA A 237 -5.46 -1.28 4.96
C ALA A 237 -6.92 -0.81 5.05
N GLN A 238 -7.26 0.30 4.38
CA GLN A 238 -8.65 0.81 4.30
C GLN A 238 -9.61 -0.18 3.64
N ALA A 239 -9.18 -0.85 2.54
CA ALA A 239 -9.99 -1.85 1.85
C ALA A 239 -10.27 -3.09 2.74
N MET A 240 -9.34 -3.42 3.65
CA MET A 240 -9.50 -4.46 4.68
C MET A 240 -10.27 -3.98 5.93
N GLY A 241 -10.83 -2.77 5.92
CA GLY A 241 -11.58 -2.20 7.04
C GLY A 241 -10.72 -1.65 8.18
N GLY A 242 -9.44 -1.46 7.93
CA GLY A 242 -8.46 -0.97 8.91
C GLY A 242 -7.80 0.34 8.50
N GLU A 243 -6.68 0.64 9.11
CA GLU A 243 -5.87 1.83 8.84
C GLU A 243 -4.37 1.57 8.93
N LEU A 244 -3.58 2.40 8.28
CA LEU A 244 -2.13 2.44 8.41
C LEU A 244 -1.72 3.80 8.96
N SER A 245 -0.97 3.79 10.05
CA SER A 245 -0.43 4.99 10.71
C SER A 245 1.07 4.90 10.89
N ALA A 246 1.71 6.03 11.18
CA ALA A 246 3.14 6.08 11.46
C ALA A 246 3.43 7.08 12.58
N THR A 247 4.40 6.73 13.41
CA THR A 247 5.07 7.62 14.36
C THR A 247 6.56 7.58 14.09
N SER A 248 7.22 8.72 14.18
CA SER A 248 8.65 8.80 13.89
C SER A 248 9.30 9.95 14.62
N THR A 249 10.57 9.77 14.96
CA THR A 249 11.43 10.80 15.52
C THR A 249 12.71 10.84 14.70
N PRO A 250 13.12 12.00 14.16
CA PRO A 250 14.37 12.14 13.43
C PRO A 250 15.55 11.59 14.22
N GLU A 251 16.44 10.88 13.54
CA GLU A 251 17.66 10.24 14.07
C GLU A 251 17.43 9.16 15.15
N VAL A 252 16.18 8.82 15.45
CA VAL A 252 15.82 7.74 16.39
C VAL A 252 15.23 6.54 15.66
N GLY A 253 14.31 6.80 14.70
CA GLY A 253 13.67 5.77 13.91
C GLY A 253 12.19 6.03 13.67
N SER A 254 11.51 5.00 13.11
CA SER A 254 10.09 5.07 12.78
C SER A 254 9.37 3.81 13.24
N CYS A 255 8.08 3.97 13.52
CA CYS A 255 7.17 2.86 13.77
C CYS A 255 5.93 3.01 12.88
N PHE A 256 5.71 2.07 11.99
CA PHE A 256 4.53 1.98 11.15
C PHE A 256 3.58 0.94 11.73
N CYS A 257 2.32 1.32 11.96
CA CYS A 257 1.30 0.47 12.56
C CYS A 257 0.16 0.21 11.57
N LEU A 258 0.02 -1.06 11.16
CA LEU A 258 -1.15 -1.57 10.47
C LEU A 258 -2.17 -2.03 11.51
N ARG A 259 -3.34 -1.41 11.52
CA ARG A 259 -4.46 -1.73 12.41
C ARG A 259 -5.59 -2.33 11.59
N LEU A 260 -6.00 -3.54 11.92
CA LEU A 260 -7.07 -4.28 11.23
C LEU A 260 -8.14 -4.72 12.24
N PRO A 261 -9.40 -4.90 11.83
CA PRO A 261 -10.41 -5.54 12.66
C PRO A 261 -9.96 -6.94 13.08
N LEU A 262 -10.06 -7.25 14.37
CA LEU A 262 -9.75 -8.58 14.91
C LEU A 262 -10.93 -9.52 14.61
N ARG A 263 -10.77 -10.39 13.64
CA ARG A 263 -11.77 -11.36 13.21
C ARG A 263 -11.21 -12.76 13.41
N VAL A 264 -11.53 -13.37 14.55
CA VAL A 264 -11.05 -14.71 14.89
C VAL A 264 -11.78 -15.74 14.03
N SER A 265 -11.02 -16.65 13.40
CA SER A 265 -11.61 -17.75 12.63
C SER A 265 -12.24 -18.77 13.55
N PRO A 266 -13.48 -19.23 13.27
CA PRO A 266 -14.13 -20.28 14.04
C PRO A 266 -13.57 -21.68 13.74
N ALA A 267 -12.78 -21.84 12.68
CA ALA A 267 -12.20 -23.09 12.24
C ALA A 267 -10.67 -23.06 12.30
N PRO A 268 -10.00 -24.16 12.64
CA PRO A 268 -8.56 -24.30 12.45
C PRO A 268 -8.23 -24.22 10.95
N VAL A 269 -7.07 -23.65 10.62
CA VAL A 269 -6.55 -23.53 9.23
C VAL A 269 -5.90 -24.83 8.81
#